data_4108d2db0c6787bb0d921db919df2a2b
#
_entry.id   4108d2db0c6787bb0d921db919df2a2b
#
_cell.length_a   1.000
_cell.length_b   1.000
_cell.length_c   1.000
_cell.angle_alpha   90.00
_cell.angle_beta   90.00
_cell.angle_gamma   90.00
#
_symmetry.space_group_name_H-M   'P 1'
#
loop_
_entity.id
_entity.type
_entity.pdbx_description
1 polymer ?
#
loop_
_entity_poly.entity_id
_entity_poly.type
_entity_poly.pdbx_seq_one_letter_code
_entity_poly.pdbx_strand_id
1 'polypeptide(L)'
;MNLKTYMAQTAVASVITLVAAHSVAGGLGVMLVSAEKVPLITVAEHASASNYGAILAAAVTTGETEEVHSTINGQLQAFLEDDLGRAFTFASSSIRAMFGTAQNFGQMVQRSYPMVWRPAGVTFLAHKQTPQGRTQDVQIFDAAGTAHYLRYYVTQTPSGWKISGVQLLDIADISV
;
A
#
# COMPACT_ATOMS: atom_id res chain seq x y z
N MET A 1 2.83 1.09 23.96
CA MET A 1 3.58 0.20 23.05
C MET A 1 4.14 1.08 21.96
N ASN A 2 5.46 1.12 21.80
CA ASN A 2 6.16 2.18 21.06
C ASN A 2 6.08 1.94 19.54
N LEU A 3 5.73 2.95 18.75
CA LEU A 3 5.59 2.92 17.29
C LEU A 3 6.83 2.34 16.55
N LYS A 4 7.99 2.44 17.18
CA LYS A 4 9.25 1.85 16.66
C LYS A 4 9.26 0.32 16.60
N THR A 5 8.41 -0.35 17.36
CA THR A 5 8.36 -1.83 17.40
C THR A 5 7.44 -2.39 16.31
N TYR A 6 6.53 -1.58 15.77
CA TYR A 6 5.60 -2.02 14.70
C TYR A 6 6.23 -2.01 13.31
N MET A 7 7.26 -1.18 13.11
CA MET A 7 7.96 -1.06 11.81
C MET A 7 9.00 -2.17 11.53
N ALA A 8 9.31 -3.04 12.50
CA ALA A 8 10.38 -4.03 12.35
C ALA A 8 9.92 -5.40 11.81
N GLN A 9 8.63 -5.59 11.53
CA GLN A 9 8.08 -6.94 11.30
C GLN A 9 7.52 -7.21 9.90
N THR A 10 7.73 -6.33 8.91
CA THR A 10 7.24 -6.56 7.54
C THR A 10 8.32 -6.49 6.46
N ALA A 11 9.51 -6.97 6.76
CA ALA A 11 10.53 -7.20 5.74
C ALA A 11 10.70 -8.72 5.50
N VAL A 12 9.70 -9.36 4.90
CA VAL A 12 9.89 -10.66 4.23
C VAL A 12 9.88 -10.37 2.74
N ALA A 13 11.07 -10.10 2.21
CA ALA A 13 11.30 -10.03 0.78
C ALA A 13 11.17 -11.45 0.19
N SER A 14 10.02 -11.76 -0.42
CA SER A 14 9.90 -12.91 -1.32
C SER A 14 10.56 -12.57 -2.64
N VAL A 15 11.80 -12.99 -2.79
CA VAL A 15 12.46 -13.04 -4.09
C VAL A 15 11.86 -14.21 -4.86
N ILE A 16 10.94 -13.93 -5.76
CA ILE A 16 10.49 -14.92 -6.76
C ILE A 16 11.52 -14.91 -7.89
N THR A 17 12.44 -15.86 -7.86
CA THR A 17 13.35 -16.12 -8.99
C THR A 17 12.57 -16.87 -10.06
N LEU A 18 12.24 -16.17 -11.14
CA LEU A 18 11.66 -16.76 -12.34
C LEU A 18 12.75 -17.55 -13.08
N VAL A 19 12.75 -18.87 -12.92
CA VAL A 19 13.59 -19.76 -13.75
C VAL A 19 12.84 -20.06 -15.04
N ALA A 20 13.27 -19.44 -16.13
CA ALA A 20 12.83 -19.80 -17.48
C ALA A 20 13.46 -21.14 -17.87
N ALA A 21 12.65 -22.20 -17.92
CA ALA A 21 13.08 -23.49 -18.45
C ALA A 21 13.16 -23.44 -19.97
N HIS A 22 14.37 -23.38 -20.52
CA HIS A 22 14.63 -23.70 -21.92
C HIS A 22 14.75 -25.22 -22.05
N SER A 23 13.80 -25.81 -22.76
CA SER A 23 13.85 -27.22 -23.15
C SER A 23 14.85 -27.39 -24.29
N VAL A 24 15.96 -28.06 -24.03
CA VAL A 24 16.83 -28.64 -25.06
C VAL A 24 16.92 -30.13 -24.82
N ALA A 25 16.47 -30.86 -25.79
CA ALA A 25 16.56 -32.30 -25.82
C ALA A 25 17.99 -32.81 -26.00
N GLY A 26 18.39 -33.81 -25.23
CA GLY A 26 19.50 -34.68 -25.56
C GLY A 26 20.57 -34.83 -24.48
N GLY A 27 20.72 -36.08 -23.99
CA GLY A 27 21.98 -36.58 -23.41
C GLY A 27 21.93 -36.95 -21.92
N LEU A 28 21.97 -38.27 -21.69
CA LEU A 28 22.16 -38.96 -20.43
C LEU A 28 23.40 -38.45 -19.66
N GLY A 29 23.23 -38.10 -18.42
CA GLY A 29 24.29 -37.87 -17.47
C GLY A 29 23.73 -37.86 -16.06
N VAL A 30 23.80 -39.03 -15.38
CA VAL A 30 23.42 -39.15 -13.96
C VAL A 30 24.49 -38.49 -13.10
N MET A 31 24.13 -37.43 -12.38
CA MET A 31 24.90 -36.95 -11.24
C MET A 31 23.99 -36.92 -10.02
N LEU A 32 24.28 -37.85 -9.10
CA LEU A 32 23.68 -37.92 -7.78
C LEU A 32 24.16 -36.73 -6.94
N VAL A 33 23.33 -35.79 -6.59
CA VAL A 33 23.53 -34.85 -5.52
C VAL A 33 22.47 -35.07 -4.47
N SER A 34 22.92 -35.32 -3.25
CA SER A 34 22.14 -35.64 -2.07
C SER A 34 20.98 -34.66 -1.82
N ALA A 35 19.83 -35.26 -1.56
CA ALA A 35 18.59 -34.59 -1.24
C ALA A 35 18.65 -34.00 0.17
N GLU A 36 18.60 -32.68 0.27
CA GLU A 36 18.10 -32.02 1.47
C GLU A 36 16.62 -31.69 1.22
N LYS A 37 15.81 -32.03 2.19
CA LYS A 37 14.36 -32.12 2.14
C LYS A 37 13.70 -30.77 1.96
N VAL A 38 13.43 -30.36 0.75
CA VAL A 38 12.46 -29.29 0.45
C VAL A 38 11.12 -29.97 0.14
N PRO A 39 10.03 -29.64 0.80
CA PRO A 39 8.73 -30.18 0.43
C PRO A 39 8.39 -29.68 -0.97
N LEU A 40 8.39 -30.57 -1.94
CA LEU A 40 7.82 -30.35 -3.26
C LEU A 40 6.33 -30.05 -3.08
N ILE A 41 5.96 -28.79 -3.20
CA ILE A 41 4.57 -28.44 -3.50
C ILE A 41 4.35 -28.94 -4.91
N THR A 42 3.75 -30.11 -5.02
CA THR A 42 3.23 -30.64 -6.28
C THR A 42 2.09 -29.70 -6.70
N VAL A 43 2.40 -28.71 -7.53
CA VAL A 43 1.38 -27.94 -8.22
C VAL A 43 0.73 -28.90 -9.20
N ALA A 44 -0.49 -29.31 -8.88
CA ALA A 44 -1.28 -30.19 -9.70
C ALA A 44 -1.39 -29.63 -11.14
N GLU A 45 -0.96 -30.38 -12.10
CA GLU A 45 -0.83 -30.10 -13.54
C GLU A 45 -2.18 -29.98 -14.27
N HIS A 46 -3.21 -29.44 -13.62
CA HIS A 46 -4.53 -29.18 -14.21
C HIS A 46 -5.12 -27.85 -13.76
N ALA A 47 -4.27 -26.85 -13.45
CA ALA A 47 -4.77 -25.48 -13.30
C ALA A 47 -5.04 -24.91 -14.70
N SER A 48 -6.30 -24.90 -15.07
CA SER A 48 -6.82 -24.30 -16.30
C SER A 48 -6.25 -22.89 -16.48
N ALA A 49 -5.92 -22.48 -17.70
CA ALA A 49 -5.38 -21.13 -18.02
C ALA A 49 -6.18 -19.97 -17.39
N SER A 50 -7.46 -20.20 -17.09
CA SER A 50 -8.34 -19.33 -16.33
C SER A 50 -7.86 -19.05 -14.89
N ASN A 51 -7.25 -20.04 -14.22
CA ASN A 51 -6.76 -19.87 -12.84
C ASN A 51 -5.48 -19.02 -12.77
N TYR A 52 -4.61 -19.12 -13.78
CA TYR A 52 -3.40 -18.28 -13.82
C TYR A 52 -3.74 -16.79 -13.99
N GLY A 53 -4.75 -16.48 -14.82
CA GLY A 53 -5.25 -15.11 -14.98
C GLY A 53 -5.80 -14.54 -13.67
N ALA A 54 -6.58 -15.32 -12.92
CA ALA A 54 -7.13 -14.92 -11.63
C ALA A 54 -6.04 -14.73 -10.56
N ILE A 55 -5.03 -15.61 -10.51
CA ILE A 55 -3.90 -15.53 -9.58
C ILE A 55 -3.04 -14.28 -9.87
N LEU A 56 -2.75 -14.04 -11.16
CA LEU A 56 -2.00 -12.85 -11.57
C LEU A 56 -2.77 -11.55 -11.27
N ALA A 57 -4.08 -11.52 -11.56
CA ALA A 57 -4.93 -10.38 -11.25
C ALA A 57 -4.98 -10.11 -9.73
N ALA A 58 -5.12 -11.15 -8.90
CA ALA A 58 -5.10 -11.02 -7.45
C ALA A 58 -3.74 -10.52 -6.94
N ALA A 59 -2.63 -11.02 -7.48
CA ALA A 59 -1.29 -10.59 -7.10
C ALA A 59 -1.03 -9.12 -7.48
N VAL A 60 -1.48 -8.67 -8.65
CA VAL A 60 -1.41 -7.27 -9.08
C VAL A 60 -2.23 -6.39 -8.15
N THR A 61 -3.46 -6.78 -7.83
CA THR A 61 -4.35 -6.02 -6.93
C THR A 61 -3.76 -5.90 -5.53
N THR A 62 -3.11 -6.94 -5.01
CA THR A 62 -2.43 -6.92 -3.71
C THR A 62 -1.24 -5.95 -3.74
N GLY A 63 -0.40 -6.00 -4.77
CA GLY A 63 0.74 -5.09 -4.92
C GLY A 63 0.32 -3.62 -4.99
N GLU A 64 -0.72 -3.31 -5.75
CA GLU A 64 -1.26 -1.94 -5.84
C GLU A 64 -1.85 -1.45 -4.50
N THR A 65 -2.46 -2.34 -3.72
CA THR A 65 -2.98 -1.99 -2.39
C THR A 65 -1.83 -1.64 -1.44
N GLU A 66 -0.76 -2.42 -1.44
CA GLU A 66 0.44 -2.14 -0.64
C GLU A 66 1.10 -0.80 -1.04
N GLU A 67 1.15 -0.46 -2.32
CA GLU A 67 1.66 0.83 -2.79
C GLU A 67 0.79 2.00 -2.32
N VAL A 68 -0.54 1.84 -2.33
CA VAL A 68 -1.48 2.84 -1.79
C VAL A 68 -1.27 3.01 -0.28
N HIS A 69 -1.16 1.93 0.47
CA HIS A 69 -0.87 1.96 1.91
C HIS A 69 0.47 2.66 2.19
N SER A 70 1.50 2.33 1.41
CA SER A 70 2.81 2.96 1.51
C SER A 70 2.75 4.48 1.27
N THR A 71 1.98 4.90 0.27
CA THR A 71 1.78 6.31 -0.05
C THR A 71 1.11 7.07 1.10
N ILE A 72 0.04 6.52 1.66
CA ILE A 72 -0.69 7.13 2.78
C ILE A 72 0.20 7.16 4.04
N ASN A 73 0.81 6.03 4.39
CA ASN A 73 1.73 5.95 5.54
C ASN A 73 2.91 6.91 5.41
N GLY A 74 3.47 7.03 4.20
CA GLY A 74 4.58 7.94 3.94
C GLY A 74 4.20 9.41 4.20
N GLN A 75 2.98 9.82 3.82
CA GLN A 75 2.48 11.16 4.12
C GLN A 75 2.24 11.36 5.62
N LEU A 76 1.59 10.41 6.30
CA LEU A 76 1.33 10.47 7.75
C LEU A 76 2.65 10.53 8.55
N GLN A 77 3.64 9.74 8.15
CA GLN A 77 4.95 9.76 8.77
C GLN A 77 5.66 11.12 8.56
N ALA A 78 5.55 11.71 7.37
CA ALA A 78 6.11 13.03 7.10
C ALA A 78 5.47 14.13 7.98
N PHE A 79 4.16 14.04 8.25
CA PHE A 79 3.50 14.94 9.20
C PHE A 79 3.98 14.74 10.64
N LEU A 80 4.18 13.49 11.08
CA LEU A 80 4.74 13.19 12.41
C LEU A 80 6.15 13.77 12.60
N GLU A 81 6.92 13.88 11.52
CA GLU A 81 8.28 14.40 11.51
C GLU A 81 8.34 15.92 11.22
N ASP A 82 7.20 16.59 11.09
CA ASP A 82 7.08 18.00 10.67
C ASP A 82 7.72 18.30 9.30
N ASP A 83 7.93 17.25 8.47
CA ASP A 83 8.48 17.40 7.12
C ASP A 83 7.37 17.68 6.10
N LEU A 84 6.94 18.95 6.06
CA LEU A 84 5.90 19.43 5.15
C LEU A 84 6.29 19.24 3.68
N GLY A 85 7.58 19.40 3.37
CA GLY A 85 8.10 19.20 2.02
C GLY A 85 7.84 17.76 1.55
N ARG A 86 8.24 16.78 2.35
CA ARG A 86 8.03 15.37 2.07
C ARG A 86 6.53 15.02 2.05
N ALA A 87 5.74 15.50 3.03
CA ALA A 87 4.28 15.27 3.04
C ALA A 87 3.61 15.77 1.76
N PHE A 88 4.04 16.92 1.24
CA PHE A 88 3.52 17.53 0.02
C PHE A 88 3.88 16.75 -1.25
N THR A 89 4.96 15.95 -1.25
CA THR A 89 5.32 15.10 -2.41
C THR A 89 4.34 13.95 -2.63
N PHE A 90 3.63 13.52 -1.60
CA PHE A 90 2.59 12.49 -1.70
C PHE A 90 1.27 13.04 -2.26
N ALA A 91 1.08 14.36 -2.25
CA ALA A 91 -0.10 15.00 -2.82
C ALA A 91 -0.06 15.01 -4.35
N SER A 92 -1.23 14.87 -4.98
CA SER A 92 -1.39 14.96 -6.43
C SER A 92 -1.02 16.34 -6.97
N SER A 93 -0.80 16.45 -8.28
CA SER A 93 -0.52 17.73 -8.93
C SER A 93 -1.64 18.75 -8.73
N SER A 94 -2.91 18.31 -8.70
CA SER A 94 -4.06 19.18 -8.46
C SER A 94 -4.04 19.78 -7.04
N ILE A 95 -3.77 18.97 -6.01
CA ILE A 95 -3.60 19.46 -4.64
C ILE A 95 -2.41 20.42 -4.56
N ARG A 96 -1.28 20.04 -5.16
CA ARG A 96 -0.09 20.91 -5.14
C ARG A 96 -0.32 22.25 -5.84
N ALA A 97 -1.07 22.25 -6.95
CA ALA A 97 -1.44 23.49 -7.64
C ALA A 97 -2.41 24.34 -6.79
N MET A 98 -3.36 23.70 -6.09
CA MET A 98 -4.33 24.39 -5.24
C MET A 98 -3.68 25.11 -4.05
N PHE A 99 -2.73 24.48 -3.38
CA PHE A 99 -2.08 25.05 -2.19
C PHE A 99 -0.81 25.86 -2.50
N GLY A 100 -0.21 25.64 -3.65
CA GLY A 100 0.99 26.32 -4.12
C GLY A 100 2.25 25.93 -3.38
N THR A 101 2.21 25.88 -2.04
CA THR A 101 3.37 25.59 -1.19
C THR A 101 3.07 24.49 -0.15
N ALA A 102 4.13 23.81 0.30
CA ALA A 102 4.04 22.82 1.38
C ALA A 102 3.56 23.45 2.70
N GLN A 103 3.92 24.70 2.96
CA GLN A 103 3.52 25.44 4.16
C GLN A 103 2.01 25.69 4.17
N ASN A 104 1.43 26.17 3.08
CA ASN A 104 -0.02 26.41 2.97
C ASN A 104 -0.78 25.09 3.12
N PHE A 105 -0.30 24.03 2.48
CA PHE A 105 -0.86 22.68 2.61
C PHE A 105 -0.81 22.20 4.07
N GLY A 106 0.35 22.28 4.72
CA GLY A 106 0.52 21.88 6.12
C GLY A 106 -0.37 22.66 7.08
N GLN A 107 -0.50 23.98 6.91
CA GLN A 107 -1.40 24.81 7.72
C GLN A 107 -2.86 24.39 7.58
N MET A 108 -3.30 24.04 6.36
CA MET A 108 -4.65 23.53 6.13
C MET A 108 -4.85 22.19 6.85
N VAL A 109 -3.90 21.26 6.73
CA VAL A 109 -3.99 19.96 7.39
C VAL A 109 -4.03 20.11 8.90
N GLN A 110 -3.16 20.93 9.50
CA GLN A 110 -3.18 21.19 10.95
C GLN A 110 -4.51 21.71 11.45
N ARG A 111 -5.16 22.58 10.69
CA ARG A 111 -6.43 23.22 11.09
C ARG A 111 -7.64 22.33 10.87
N SER A 112 -7.68 21.62 9.75
CA SER A 112 -8.88 20.90 9.30
C SER A 112 -8.81 19.40 9.60
N TYR A 113 -7.61 18.84 9.75
CA TYR A 113 -7.36 17.42 9.97
C TYR A 113 -6.32 17.18 11.07
N PRO A 114 -6.52 17.68 12.30
CA PRO A 114 -5.52 17.56 13.37
C PRO A 114 -5.17 16.10 13.69
N MET A 115 -6.10 15.15 13.51
CA MET A 115 -5.85 13.72 13.66
C MET A 115 -4.87 13.17 12.61
N VAL A 116 -4.81 13.76 11.41
CA VAL A 116 -3.86 13.38 10.36
C VAL A 116 -2.47 13.98 10.64
N TRP A 117 -2.43 15.16 11.26
CA TRP A 117 -1.18 15.81 11.61
C TRP A 117 -0.39 15.05 12.68
N ARG A 118 -1.08 14.49 13.68
CA ARG A 118 -0.47 13.79 14.82
C ARG A 118 -1.25 12.50 15.10
N PRO A 119 -1.21 11.50 14.19
CA PRO A 119 -1.87 10.23 14.43
C PRO A 119 -1.21 9.46 15.55
N ALA A 120 -2.00 8.96 16.51
CA ALA A 120 -1.55 8.03 17.54
C ALA A 120 -1.61 6.58 17.05
N GLY A 121 -2.48 6.28 16.08
CA GLY A 121 -2.61 4.98 15.45
C GLY A 121 -3.33 5.07 14.13
N VAL A 122 -3.04 4.13 13.23
CA VAL A 122 -3.61 4.05 11.88
C VAL A 122 -4.00 2.62 11.57
N THR A 123 -5.22 2.40 11.07
CA THR A 123 -5.71 1.10 10.59
C THR A 123 -6.31 1.29 9.20
N PHE A 124 -5.83 0.54 8.22
CA PHE A 124 -6.42 0.50 6.90
C PHE A 124 -7.67 -0.37 6.90
N LEU A 125 -8.75 0.14 6.33
CA LEU A 125 -10.06 -0.51 6.24
C LEU A 125 -10.36 -0.91 4.79
N ALA A 126 -11.62 -0.79 4.36
CA ALA A 126 -12.04 -1.12 3.02
C ALA A 126 -11.38 -0.23 1.96
N HIS A 127 -11.08 -0.81 0.80
CA HIS A 127 -10.66 -0.07 -0.39
C HIS A 127 -11.58 -0.40 -1.57
N LYS A 128 -11.70 0.54 -2.51
CA LYS A 128 -12.53 0.36 -3.72
C LYS A 128 -11.81 0.94 -4.93
N GLN A 129 -11.92 0.23 -6.05
CA GLN A 129 -11.53 0.77 -7.36
C GLN A 129 -12.58 1.77 -7.83
N THR A 130 -12.14 2.89 -8.41
CA THR A 130 -13.02 3.91 -9.00
C THR A 130 -12.50 4.29 -10.40
N PRO A 131 -13.31 4.91 -11.26
CA PRO A 131 -12.86 5.34 -12.59
C PRO A 131 -11.68 6.35 -12.55
N GLN A 132 -11.53 7.09 -11.45
CA GLN A 132 -10.49 8.12 -11.27
C GLN A 132 -9.26 7.64 -10.49
N GLY A 133 -9.24 6.37 -10.04
CA GLY A 133 -8.19 5.80 -9.22
C GLY A 133 -8.74 4.84 -8.19
N ARG A 134 -8.36 5.01 -6.93
CA ARG A 134 -8.83 4.20 -5.81
C ARG A 134 -9.28 5.03 -4.63
N THR A 135 -10.16 4.47 -3.81
CA THR A 135 -10.40 4.97 -2.46
C THR A 135 -9.87 3.98 -1.44
N GLN A 136 -9.33 4.49 -0.35
CA GLN A 136 -8.90 3.72 0.81
C GLN A 136 -9.48 4.36 2.06
N ASP A 137 -10.32 3.61 2.76
CA ASP A 137 -10.85 4.02 4.05
C ASP A 137 -9.80 3.72 5.14
N VAL A 138 -9.61 4.67 6.05
CA VAL A 138 -8.59 4.59 7.10
C VAL A 138 -9.21 5.03 8.41
N GLN A 139 -8.98 4.26 9.47
CA GLN A 139 -9.25 4.67 10.84
C GLN A 139 -7.98 5.27 11.44
N ILE A 140 -8.08 6.49 11.94
CA ILE A 140 -6.99 7.20 12.60
C ILE A 140 -7.40 7.47 14.04
N PHE A 141 -6.54 7.10 14.99
CA PHE A 141 -6.68 7.49 16.39
C PHE A 141 -5.89 8.76 16.66
N ASP A 142 -6.52 9.74 17.28
CA ASP A 142 -5.83 10.93 17.76
C ASP A 142 -5.12 10.69 19.11
N ALA A 143 -4.43 11.70 19.63
CA ALA A 143 -3.69 11.60 20.90
C ALA A 143 -4.59 11.34 22.12
N ALA A 144 -5.88 11.64 22.04
CA ALA A 144 -6.87 11.35 23.07
C ALA A 144 -7.45 9.94 22.97
N GLY A 145 -7.07 9.18 21.92
CA GLY A 145 -7.60 7.84 21.64
C GLY A 145 -8.95 7.87 20.90
N THR A 146 -9.40 9.03 20.43
CA THR A 146 -10.64 9.14 19.65
C THR A 146 -10.40 8.60 18.24
N ALA A 147 -11.31 7.73 17.79
CA ALA A 147 -11.26 7.19 16.43
C ALA A 147 -11.92 8.15 15.44
N HIS A 148 -11.20 8.46 14.37
CA HIS A 148 -11.68 9.23 13.22
C HIS A 148 -11.61 8.36 11.98
N TYR A 149 -12.61 8.46 11.12
CA TYR A 149 -12.68 7.67 9.89
C TYR A 149 -12.52 8.61 8.69
N LEU A 150 -11.60 8.28 7.81
CA LEU A 150 -11.27 9.10 6.65
C LEU A 150 -11.24 8.24 5.40
N ARG A 151 -11.72 8.80 4.30
CA ARG A 151 -11.57 8.23 2.96
C ARG A 151 -10.49 8.99 2.20
N TYR A 152 -9.43 8.29 1.87
CA TYR A 152 -8.40 8.78 0.98
C TYR A 152 -8.79 8.47 -0.46
N TYR A 153 -8.69 9.46 -1.32
CA TYR A 153 -8.78 9.32 -2.75
C TYR A 153 -7.36 9.33 -3.30
N VAL A 154 -7.00 8.28 -4.04
CA VAL A 154 -5.65 8.16 -4.59
C VAL A 154 -5.73 7.94 -6.10
N THR A 155 -4.81 8.54 -6.83
CA THR A 155 -4.69 8.43 -8.28
C THR A 155 -3.30 7.91 -8.65
N GLN A 156 -3.25 7.05 -9.65
CA GLN A 156 -1.99 6.55 -10.17
C GLN A 156 -1.38 7.56 -11.14
N THR A 157 -0.08 7.77 -11.02
CA THR A 157 0.70 8.67 -11.89
C THR A 157 1.97 7.94 -12.35
N PRO A 158 2.69 8.45 -13.35
CA PRO A 158 3.98 7.87 -13.74
C PRO A 158 5.03 7.80 -12.61
N SER A 159 4.85 8.62 -11.55
CA SER A 159 5.71 8.63 -10.36
C SER A 159 5.11 7.88 -9.17
N GLY A 160 4.18 6.94 -9.41
CA GLY A 160 3.48 6.15 -8.40
C GLY A 160 2.15 6.77 -7.94
N TRP A 161 1.57 6.20 -6.90
CA TRP A 161 0.30 6.65 -6.34
C TRP A 161 0.43 8.01 -5.65
N LYS A 162 -0.59 8.86 -5.82
CA LYS A 162 -0.67 10.19 -5.20
C LYS A 162 -2.04 10.41 -4.57
N ILE A 163 -2.06 11.11 -3.44
CA ILE A 163 -3.29 11.46 -2.74
C ILE A 163 -3.93 12.65 -3.46
N SER A 164 -5.15 12.45 -3.96
CA SER A 164 -5.92 13.46 -4.68
C SER A 164 -7.05 14.09 -3.86
N GLY A 165 -7.32 13.54 -2.66
CA GLY A 165 -8.30 14.08 -1.74
C GLY A 165 -8.37 13.27 -0.46
N VAL A 166 -8.90 13.89 0.59
CA VAL A 166 -9.24 13.25 1.86
C VAL A 166 -10.58 13.78 2.33
N GLN A 167 -11.45 12.89 2.75
CA GLN A 167 -12.78 13.20 3.28
C GLN A 167 -12.92 12.58 4.66
N LEU A 168 -13.43 13.35 5.63
CA LEU A 168 -13.87 12.82 6.91
C LEU A 168 -15.19 12.07 6.68
N LEU A 169 -15.31 10.87 7.22
CA LEU A 169 -16.51 10.04 7.14
C LEU A 169 -17.26 10.06 8.45
N ASP A 170 -18.58 10.07 8.38
CA ASP A 170 -19.43 9.72 9.50
C ASP A 170 -19.47 8.19 9.67
N ILE A 171 -19.78 7.71 10.88
CA ILE A 171 -19.82 6.25 11.18
C ILE A 171 -20.80 5.53 10.24
N ALA A 172 -21.86 6.20 9.80
CA ALA A 172 -22.84 5.66 8.86
C ALA A 172 -22.29 5.42 7.44
N ASP A 173 -21.20 6.10 7.06
CA ASP A 173 -20.59 6.01 5.73
C ASP A 173 -19.52 4.91 5.62
N ILE A 174 -19.22 4.24 6.75
CA ILE A 174 -18.21 3.19 6.81
C ILE A 174 -18.83 1.91 6.29
N SER A 175 -18.40 1.46 5.10
CA SER A 175 -18.76 0.13 4.62
C SER A 175 -17.99 -0.92 5.42
N VAL A 176 -18.71 -1.72 6.18
CA VAL A 176 -18.17 -2.90 6.90
C VAL A 176 -18.16 -4.09 5.95
#